data_18f9cb1b64ae5128e11ae04c39e85756
#
_entry.id   18f9cb1b64ae5128e11ae04c39e85756
#
_cell.length_a   1.000
_cell.length_b   1.000
_cell.length_c   1.000
_cell.angle_alpha   90.00
_cell.angle_beta   90.00
_cell.angle_gamma   90.00
#
_symmetry.space_group_name_H-M   'P 1'
#
loop_
_entity.id
_entity.type
_entity.pdbx_description
1 polymer ?
#
loop_
_entity_poly.entity_id
_entity_poly.type
_entity_poly.pdbx_seq_one_letter_code
_entity_poly.pdbx_strand_id
1 'polypeptide(L)'
;MAQLTLKNIKKSFGQTEVLKDISLEVNDGEFISLVGQSGCGKSTLLRIIAGLESPDTGEILIEGKSVTNRAPKERNVAMVFQDYALYPHMSVAENLSMPLIMARLPLHARLPFLRFVAPAARRDRPVIAAGVEKVAKQLRIGHLLDRRPAQLSGGQRQRVALGRALVRDPKIFLMDEPLSNLDAKLRVQVRSEITELHETSGLTFVYVTHDQVEAMTMSDKVALMQTGELLQVGAPNELYANPANLDVARFIGSPEINIVSADPGVGLKLGNVNLPAHLQDVVAGDLKIGIRPESITVQNMPGLAFANAPDNSPTLAFNKRLVEDLGPELLIHGTFEFEPETPIRIRAQKNS
;
A
#
# COMPACT_ATOMS: atom_id res chain seq x y z
N MET A 1 4.90 16.98 -14.58
CA MET A 1 5.23 15.83 -13.77
C MET A 1 5.43 16.32 -12.33
N ALA A 2 5.06 15.55 -11.32
CA ALA A 2 4.87 16.15 -9.99
C ALA A 2 5.56 15.38 -8.87
N GLN A 3 6.73 15.87 -8.45
CA GLN A 3 7.36 15.49 -7.20
C GLN A 3 6.52 15.98 -6.01
N LEU A 4 6.35 15.10 -5.00
CA LEU A 4 5.73 15.43 -3.72
C LEU A 4 6.78 15.40 -2.62
N THR A 5 6.84 16.47 -1.81
CA THR A 5 7.72 16.51 -0.64
C THR A 5 6.93 16.91 0.59
N LEU A 6 7.02 16.12 1.62
CA LEU A 6 6.49 16.37 2.96
C LEU A 6 7.65 16.69 3.88
N LYS A 7 7.57 17.81 4.64
CA LYS A 7 8.62 18.23 5.57
C LYS A 7 8.03 18.43 6.96
N ASN A 8 8.46 17.59 7.89
CA ASN A 8 8.16 17.69 9.33
C ASN A 8 6.67 17.83 9.63
N ILE A 9 5.83 17.02 8.93
CA ILE A 9 4.38 17.05 9.09
C ILE A 9 4.00 16.46 10.46
N LYS A 10 3.32 17.29 11.28
CA LYS A 10 2.72 16.88 12.55
C LYS A 10 1.22 17.11 12.53
N LYS A 11 0.48 16.23 13.21
CA LYS A 11 -0.96 16.36 13.38
C LYS A 11 -1.44 15.73 14.66
N SER A 12 -2.24 16.48 15.42
CA SER A 12 -2.92 16.01 16.61
C SER A 12 -4.43 16.23 16.50
N PHE A 13 -5.21 15.35 17.11
CA PHE A 13 -6.64 15.54 17.34
C PHE A 13 -6.90 15.53 18.86
N GLY A 14 -7.19 16.69 19.38
CA GLY A 14 -7.27 16.90 20.82
C GLY A 14 -5.93 16.63 21.49
N GLN A 15 -5.86 15.64 22.39
CA GLN A 15 -4.62 15.24 23.06
C GLN A 15 -3.87 14.10 22.36
N THR A 16 -4.41 13.56 21.28
CA THR A 16 -3.80 12.42 20.58
C THR A 16 -2.95 12.93 19.42
N GLU A 17 -1.64 12.72 19.50
CA GLU A 17 -0.71 12.98 18.39
C GLU A 17 -0.78 11.80 17.40
N VAL A 18 -1.30 12.08 16.19
CA VAL A 18 -1.54 11.08 15.15
C VAL A 18 -0.40 11.01 14.15
N LEU A 19 0.25 12.14 13.87
CA LEU A 19 1.45 12.21 13.03
C LEU A 19 2.55 12.96 13.78
N LYS A 20 3.74 12.33 13.86
CA LYS A 20 4.86 12.78 14.67
C LYS A 20 6.09 13.05 13.80
N ASP A 21 6.15 14.20 13.15
CA ASP A 21 7.32 14.60 12.36
C ASP A 21 7.55 13.76 11.08
N ILE A 22 6.53 13.61 10.27
CA ILE A 22 6.61 12.87 9.01
C ILE A 22 7.32 13.70 7.94
N SER A 23 8.46 13.18 7.45
CA SER A 23 9.19 13.73 6.31
C SER A 23 9.31 12.64 5.23
N LEU A 24 8.83 12.92 4.01
CA LEU A 24 8.77 11.96 2.92
C LEU A 24 8.97 12.65 1.58
N GLU A 25 9.75 12.03 0.71
CA GLU A 25 9.98 12.49 -0.65
C GLU A 25 9.54 11.41 -1.64
N VAL A 26 8.65 11.80 -2.56
CA VAL A 26 8.14 10.96 -3.64
C VAL A 26 8.53 11.60 -4.96
N ASN A 27 9.28 10.86 -5.75
CA ASN A 27 9.74 11.36 -7.04
C ASN A 27 8.60 11.46 -8.05
N ASP A 28 8.84 12.21 -9.10
CA ASP A 28 7.91 12.32 -10.21
C ASP A 28 7.70 10.96 -10.90
N GLY A 29 6.44 10.60 -11.11
CA GLY A 29 6.05 9.32 -11.71
C GLY A 29 6.27 8.10 -10.81
N GLU A 30 6.63 8.27 -9.54
CA GLU A 30 6.87 7.17 -8.60
C GLU A 30 5.57 6.64 -7.98
N PHE A 31 5.47 5.33 -7.82
CA PHE A 31 4.41 4.68 -7.05
C PHE A 31 4.89 4.41 -5.63
N ILE A 32 4.37 5.12 -4.64
CA ILE A 32 4.69 4.87 -3.24
C ILE A 32 3.48 4.31 -2.48
N SER A 33 3.70 3.24 -1.71
CA SER A 33 2.70 2.70 -0.77
C SER A 33 3.01 3.12 0.66
N LEU A 34 2.00 3.67 1.33
CA LEU A 34 2.00 3.89 2.78
C LEU A 34 1.37 2.67 3.46
N VAL A 35 2.16 1.94 4.21
CA VAL A 35 1.72 0.71 4.89
C VAL A 35 1.86 0.82 6.40
N GLY A 36 1.16 -0.03 7.14
CA GLY A 36 1.21 -0.08 8.59
C GLY A 36 -0.11 -0.52 9.20
N GLN A 37 -0.13 -0.72 10.50
CA GLN A 37 -1.34 -1.15 11.23
C GLN A 37 -2.46 -0.11 11.14
N SER A 38 -3.71 -0.55 11.37
CA SER A 38 -4.86 0.35 11.43
C SER A 38 -4.66 1.40 12.53
N GLY A 39 -5.00 2.65 12.23
CA GLY A 39 -4.88 3.76 13.19
C GLY A 39 -3.48 4.39 13.28
N CYS A 40 -2.46 3.95 12.52
CA CYS A 40 -1.11 4.54 12.58
C CYS A 40 -0.96 5.89 11.85
N GLY A 41 -2.04 6.47 11.28
CA GLY A 41 -2.01 7.80 10.68
C GLY A 41 -2.00 7.87 9.15
N LYS A 42 -1.97 6.75 8.41
CA LYS A 42 -1.89 6.71 6.93
C LYS A 42 -2.96 7.55 6.23
N SER A 43 -4.24 7.28 6.52
CA SER A 43 -5.35 8.02 5.92
C SER A 43 -5.38 9.50 6.33
N THR A 44 -4.90 9.82 7.55
CA THR A 44 -4.73 11.21 7.99
C THR A 44 -3.67 11.92 7.14
N LEU A 45 -2.52 11.27 6.92
CA LEU A 45 -1.46 11.79 6.07
C LEU A 45 -1.95 12.00 4.64
N LEU A 46 -2.68 11.02 4.10
CA LEU A 46 -3.26 11.12 2.75
C LEU A 46 -4.24 12.29 2.63
N ARG A 47 -5.11 12.50 3.63
CA ARG A 47 -6.05 13.63 3.67
C ARG A 47 -5.34 14.97 3.79
N ILE A 48 -4.21 15.02 4.51
CA ILE A 48 -3.36 16.21 4.59
C ILE A 48 -2.75 16.53 3.23
N ILE A 49 -2.24 15.53 2.49
CA ILE A 49 -1.72 15.71 1.13
C ILE A 49 -2.84 16.20 0.20
N ALA A 50 -4.05 15.65 0.31
CA ALA A 50 -5.21 16.06 -0.48
C ALA A 50 -5.71 17.49 -0.14
N GLY A 51 -5.32 18.04 1.00
CA GLY A 51 -5.82 19.33 1.52
C GLY A 51 -7.22 19.25 2.13
N LEU A 52 -7.67 18.05 2.48
CA LEU A 52 -8.92 17.80 3.20
C LEU A 52 -8.74 17.96 4.71
N GLU A 53 -7.51 17.89 5.18
CA GLU A 53 -7.09 18.14 6.57
C GLU A 53 -5.87 19.06 6.55
N SER A 54 -5.71 19.90 7.56
CA SER A 54 -4.54 20.78 7.71
C SER A 54 -3.56 20.15 8.71
N PRO A 55 -2.26 20.14 8.40
CA PRO A 55 -1.26 19.78 9.40
C PRO A 55 -1.20 20.86 10.49
N ASP A 56 -0.76 20.49 11.69
CA ASP A 56 -0.51 21.48 12.77
C ASP A 56 0.82 22.21 12.53
N THR A 57 1.82 21.46 12.02
CA THR A 57 3.13 22.02 11.60
C THR A 57 3.64 21.28 10.36
N GLY A 58 4.66 21.83 9.73
CA GLY A 58 5.31 21.26 8.57
C GLY A 58 4.84 21.87 7.24
N GLU A 59 5.43 21.39 6.17
CA GLU A 59 5.20 21.92 4.84
C GLU A 59 4.99 20.82 3.80
N ILE A 60 4.05 21.06 2.88
CA ILE A 60 3.75 20.19 1.73
C ILE A 60 4.14 20.93 0.47
N LEU A 61 5.04 20.34 -0.32
CA LEU A 61 5.43 20.89 -1.61
C LEU A 61 5.02 19.94 -2.73
N ILE A 62 4.45 20.50 -3.78
CA ILE A 62 4.19 19.83 -5.05
C ILE A 62 4.96 20.58 -6.13
N GLU A 63 5.85 19.90 -6.85
CA GLU A 63 6.78 20.51 -7.84
C GLU A 63 7.59 21.66 -7.21
N GLY A 64 8.05 21.50 -5.98
CA GLY A 64 8.81 22.50 -5.24
C GLY A 64 7.99 23.71 -4.77
N LYS A 65 6.68 23.75 -5.01
CA LYS A 65 5.80 24.86 -4.61
C LYS A 65 4.99 24.47 -3.39
N SER A 66 5.00 25.32 -2.37
CA SER A 66 4.19 25.08 -1.16
C SER A 66 2.69 25.10 -1.47
N VAL A 67 2.02 24.05 -1.02
CA VAL A 67 0.57 23.88 -1.14
C VAL A 67 -0.12 23.67 0.19
N THR A 68 0.61 23.83 1.30
CA THR A 68 0.13 23.54 2.66
C THR A 68 -1.20 24.22 2.97
N ASN A 69 -1.32 25.51 2.64
CA ASN A 69 -2.51 26.33 2.90
C ASN A 69 -3.45 26.44 1.68
N ARG A 70 -3.23 25.64 0.62
CA ARG A 70 -4.10 25.64 -0.56
C ARG A 70 -5.27 24.72 -0.38
N ALA A 71 -6.44 25.15 -0.86
CA ALA A 71 -7.64 24.31 -0.90
C ALA A 71 -7.42 23.08 -1.83
N PRO A 72 -8.12 21.94 -1.61
CA PRO A 72 -7.97 20.72 -2.43
C PRO A 72 -8.06 20.96 -3.94
N LYS A 73 -8.98 21.84 -4.37
CA LYS A 73 -9.18 22.18 -5.79
C LYS A 73 -7.95 22.85 -6.46
N GLU A 74 -7.05 23.44 -5.66
CA GLU A 74 -5.88 24.21 -6.11
C GLU A 74 -4.58 23.37 -6.09
N ARG A 75 -4.61 22.18 -5.48
CA ARG A 75 -3.45 21.30 -5.37
C ARG A 75 -3.21 20.44 -6.59
N ASN A 76 -4.19 20.34 -7.49
CA ASN A 76 -4.19 19.47 -8.68
C ASN A 76 -3.91 17.99 -8.33
N VAL A 77 -4.48 17.53 -7.23
CA VAL A 77 -4.46 16.13 -6.79
C VAL A 77 -5.82 15.49 -6.98
N ALA A 78 -5.85 14.20 -7.24
CA ALA A 78 -7.08 13.41 -7.23
C ALA A 78 -7.03 12.40 -6.09
N MET A 79 -8.19 12.11 -5.49
CA MET A 79 -8.30 11.14 -4.39
C MET A 79 -9.42 10.15 -4.65
N VAL A 80 -9.11 8.88 -4.46
CA VAL A 80 -10.06 7.77 -4.42
C VAL A 80 -10.20 7.32 -2.96
N PHE A 81 -11.43 7.34 -2.47
CA PHE A 81 -11.77 6.96 -1.10
C PHE A 81 -12.06 5.45 -1.01
N GLN A 82 -11.95 4.90 0.16
CA GLN A 82 -12.18 3.49 0.47
C GLN A 82 -13.59 3.00 0.08
N ASP A 83 -14.61 3.84 0.23
CA ASP A 83 -16.02 3.59 -0.12
C ASP A 83 -16.39 4.02 -1.55
N TYR A 84 -15.36 4.40 -2.34
CA TYR A 84 -15.49 4.94 -3.70
C TYR A 84 -16.21 6.30 -3.79
N ALA A 85 -17.01 6.69 -2.80
CA ALA A 85 -17.76 7.96 -2.70
C ALA A 85 -18.51 8.34 -4.00
N LEU A 86 -19.05 7.36 -4.74
CA LEU A 86 -19.83 7.61 -5.96
C LEU A 86 -21.19 8.25 -5.63
N TYR A 87 -21.66 9.14 -6.47
CA TYR A 87 -22.99 9.72 -6.36
C TYR A 87 -24.04 8.68 -6.79
N PRO A 88 -24.84 8.12 -5.84
CA PRO A 88 -25.67 6.93 -6.13
C PRO A 88 -26.85 7.21 -7.05
N HIS A 89 -27.30 8.47 -7.10
CA HIS A 89 -28.42 8.93 -7.94
C HIS A 89 -28.01 9.32 -9.36
N MET A 90 -26.71 9.43 -9.63
CA MET A 90 -26.14 9.79 -10.92
C MET A 90 -25.72 8.53 -11.70
N SER A 91 -25.80 8.62 -13.04
CA SER A 91 -25.21 7.61 -13.92
C SER A 91 -23.68 7.62 -13.86
N VAL A 92 -23.03 6.62 -14.45
CA VAL A 92 -21.57 6.57 -14.61
C VAL A 92 -21.08 7.80 -15.39
N ALA A 93 -21.71 8.13 -16.50
CA ALA A 93 -21.37 9.32 -17.31
C ALA A 93 -21.48 10.61 -16.49
N GLU A 94 -22.49 10.74 -15.66
CA GLU A 94 -22.67 11.91 -14.78
C GLU A 94 -21.63 11.93 -13.66
N ASN A 95 -21.31 10.79 -13.03
CA ASN A 95 -20.23 10.68 -12.04
C ASN A 95 -18.89 11.12 -12.63
N LEU A 96 -18.55 10.66 -13.84
CA LEU A 96 -17.31 11.03 -14.54
C LEU A 96 -17.30 12.50 -14.97
N SER A 97 -18.44 13.08 -15.37
CA SER A 97 -18.52 14.46 -15.85
C SER A 97 -18.49 15.49 -14.72
N MET A 98 -18.93 15.12 -13.52
CA MET A 98 -19.10 16.06 -12.39
C MET A 98 -17.83 16.86 -12.05
N PRO A 99 -16.62 16.27 -11.95
CA PRO A 99 -15.40 17.03 -11.67
C PRO A 99 -15.08 18.06 -12.75
N LEU A 100 -15.34 17.75 -14.02
CA LEU A 100 -15.13 18.69 -15.13
C LEU A 100 -16.16 19.82 -15.12
N ILE A 101 -17.44 19.52 -14.82
CA ILE A 101 -18.50 20.50 -14.64
C ILE A 101 -18.11 21.49 -13.54
N MET A 102 -17.65 20.97 -12.40
CA MET A 102 -17.25 21.81 -11.27
C MET A 102 -16.01 22.66 -11.55
N ALA A 103 -15.10 22.19 -12.39
CA ALA A 103 -13.88 22.92 -12.73
C ALA A 103 -14.12 24.00 -13.81
N ARG A 104 -14.99 23.72 -14.81
CA ARG A 104 -15.13 24.56 -16.02
C ARG A 104 -16.33 25.50 -16.00
N LEU A 105 -17.44 25.07 -15.37
CA LEU A 105 -18.66 25.85 -15.41
C LEU A 105 -18.77 26.82 -14.23
N PRO A 106 -19.18 28.08 -14.48
CA PRO A 106 -19.51 29.04 -13.43
C PRO A 106 -20.74 28.56 -12.63
N LEU A 107 -20.88 29.04 -11.39
CA LEU A 107 -21.87 28.56 -10.44
C LEU A 107 -23.32 28.51 -11.00
N HIS A 108 -23.74 29.57 -11.71
CA HIS A 108 -25.09 29.63 -12.31
C HIS A 108 -25.31 28.59 -13.42
N ALA A 109 -24.27 28.21 -14.15
CA ALA A 109 -24.36 27.22 -15.24
C ALA A 109 -24.30 25.76 -14.75
N ARG A 110 -24.07 25.52 -13.43
CA ARG A 110 -24.08 24.19 -12.81
C ARG A 110 -25.49 23.72 -12.47
N LEU A 111 -26.46 24.64 -12.38
CA LEU A 111 -27.86 24.29 -12.07
C LEU A 111 -28.47 23.44 -13.20
N PRO A 112 -29.25 22.39 -12.90
CA PRO A 112 -29.77 21.44 -13.89
C PRO A 112 -30.52 22.10 -15.04
N PHE A 113 -31.36 23.09 -14.76
CA PHE A 113 -32.15 23.79 -15.79
C PHE A 113 -31.32 24.80 -16.59
N LEU A 114 -30.43 25.57 -15.96
CA LEU A 114 -29.59 26.55 -16.59
C LEU A 114 -28.44 25.94 -17.40
N ARG A 115 -28.02 24.70 -17.06
CA ARG A 115 -27.00 23.94 -17.80
C ARG A 115 -27.32 23.75 -19.29
N PHE A 116 -28.60 23.70 -19.66
CA PHE A 116 -29.00 23.51 -21.05
C PHE A 116 -29.03 24.84 -21.85
N VAL A 117 -29.16 25.96 -21.17
CA VAL A 117 -29.37 27.29 -21.82
C VAL A 117 -28.12 28.17 -21.76
N ALA A 118 -27.28 28.01 -20.72
CA ALA A 118 -26.10 28.85 -20.51
C ALA A 118 -25.06 28.68 -21.65
N PRO A 119 -24.61 29.79 -22.28
CA PRO A 119 -23.63 29.73 -23.39
C PRO A 119 -22.32 29.01 -23.00
N ALA A 120 -21.83 29.19 -21.76
CA ALA A 120 -20.66 28.52 -21.24
C ALA A 120 -20.84 26.98 -21.20
N ALA A 121 -22.02 26.52 -20.79
CA ALA A 121 -22.33 25.10 -20.76
C ALA A 121 -22.40 24.48 -22.16
N ARG A 122 -22.94 25.22 -23.15
CA ARG A 122 -22.98 24.77 -24.55
C ARG A 122 -21.57 24.62 -25.13
N ARG A 123 -20.68 25.59 -24.85
CA ARG A 123 -19.29 25.58 -25.33
C ARG A 123 -18.48 24.45 -24.74
N ASP A 124 -18.59 24.22 -23.42
CA ASP A 124 -17.75 23.27 -22.70
C ASP A 124 -18.30 21.83 -22.73
N ARG A 125 -19.56 21.62 -23.14
CA ARG A 125 -20.19 20.29 -23.25
C ARG A 125 -19.41 19.28 -24.10
N PRO A 126 -18.95 19.60 -25.33
CA PRO A 126 -18.17 18.67 -26.15
C PRO A 126 -16.82 18.33 -25.49
N VAL A 127 -16.18 19.27 -24.82
CA VAL A 127 -14.92 19.06 -24.12
C VAL A 127 -15.11 18.11 -22.91
N ILE A 128 -16.21 18.31 -22.17
CA ILE A 128 -16.56 17.42 -21.04
C ILE A 128 -16.88 16.01 -21.57
N ALA A 129 -17.67 15.90 -22.66
CA ALA A 129 -18.00 14.61 -23.25
C ALA A 129 -16.74 13.86 -23.74
N ALA A 130 -15.85 14.55 -24.45
CA ALA A 130 -14.59 13.98 -24.91
C ALA A 130 -13.68 13.52 -23.74
N GLY A 131 -13.63 14.28 -22.65
CA GLY A 131 -12.91 13.90 -21.44
C GLY A 131 -13.47 12.62 -20.80
N VAL A 132 -14.80 12.53 -20.70
CA VAL A 132 -15.50 11.34 -20.19
C VAL A 132 -15.24 10.13 -21.09
N GLU A 133 -15.34 10.29 -22.40
CA GLU A 133 -15.12 9.21 -23.37
C GLU A 133 -13.68 8.69 -23.33
N LYS A 134 -12.68 9.60 -23.27
CA LYS A 134 -11.26 9.26 -23.13
C LYS A 134 -11.03 8.34 -21.92
N VAL A 135 -11.52 8.75 -20.76
CA VAL A 135 -11.33 8.00 -19.50
C VAL A 135 -12.15 6.71 -19.50
N ALA A 136 -13.39 6.72 -20.02
CA ALA A 136 -14.23 5.55 -20.14
C ALA A 136 -13.59 4.47 -21.04
N LYS A 137 -12.92 4.88 -22.12
CA LYS A 137 -12.16 3.99 -23.01
C LYS A 137 -10.92 3.44 -22.28
N GLN A 138 -10.14 4.28 -21.62
CA GLN A 138 -8.94 3.90 -20.88
C GLN A 138 -9.24 2.83 -19.82
N LEU A 139 -10.34 2.99 -19.07
CA LEU A 139 -10.75 2.07 -17.99
C LEU A 139 -11.72 0.97 -18.47
N ARG A 140 -11.99 0.87 -19.78
CA ARG A 140 -12.87 -0.15 -20.37
C ARG A 140 -14.30 -0.15 -19.79
N ILE A 141 -14.83 1.04 -19.41
CA ILE A 141 -16.17 1.20 -18.80
C ILE A 141 -17.18 1.92 -19.71
N GLY A 142 -16.89 2.09 -21.02
CA GLY A 142 -17.77 2.79 -21.97
C GLY A 142 -19.17 2.18 -22.05
N HIS A 143 -19.29 0.83 -21.93
CA HIS A 143 -20.57 0.12 -21.94
C HIS A 143 -21.40 0.30 -20.65
N LEU A 144 -20.86 0.97 -19.65
CA LEU A 144 -21.50 1.19 -18.33
C LEU A 144 -22.00 2.63 -18.17
N LEU A 145 -21.75 3.53 -19.11
CA LEU A 145 -21.99 4.98 -18.97
C LEU A 145 -23.40 5.36 -18.52
N ASP A 146 -24.41 4.61 -18.96
CA ASP A 146 -25.81 4.87 -18.64
C ASP A 146 -26.27 4.20 -17.32
N ARG A 147 -25.44 3.32 -16.72
CA ARG A 147 -25.77 2.63 -15.48
C ARG A 147 -25.57 3.53 -14.26
N ARG A 148 -26.29 3.19 -13.18
CA ARG A 148 -26.10 3.80 -11.85
C ARG A 148 -25.21 2.93 -10.99
N PRO A 149 -24.55 3.47 -9.95
CA PRO A 149 -23.65 2.71 -9.05
C PRO A 149 -24.28 1.44 -8.45
N ALA A 150 -25.58 1.45 -8.14
CA ALA A 150 -26.29 0.28 -7.62
C ALA A 150 -26.37 -0.90 -8.60
N GLN A 151 -26.17 -0.66 -9.89
CA GLN A 151 -26.22 -1.66 -10.97
C GLN A 151 -24.84 -2.20 -11.34
N LEU A 152 -23.79 -1.80 -10.59
CA LEU A 152 -22.40 -2.13 -10.87
C LEU A 152 -21.85 -3.15 -9.86
N SER A 153 -20.97 -4.03 -10.32
CA SER A 153 -20.15 -4.85 -9.42
C SER A 153 -19.13 -4.00 -8.65
N GLY A 154 -18.50 -4.57 -7.60
CA GLY A 154 -17.49 -3.89 -6.81
C GLY A 154 -16.35 -3.32 -7.67
N GLY A 155 -15.75 -4.14 -8.54
CA GLY A 155 -14.69 -3.70 -9.44
C GLY A 155 -15.15 -2.67 -10.49
N GLN A 156 -16.40 -2.76 -10.96
CA GLN A 156 -16.95 -1.74 -11.85
C GLN A 156 -17.12 -0.41 -11.13
N ARG A 157 -17.61 -0.40 -9.88
CA ARG A 157 -17.69 0.82 -9.05
C ARG A 157 -16.32 1.44 -8.83
N GLN A 158 -15.31 0.62 -8.58
CA GLN A 158 -13.94 1.08 -8.41
C GLN A 158 -13.40 1.73 -9.68
N ARG A 159 -13.53 1.10 -10.85
CA ARG A 159 -13.12 1.70 -12.13
C ARG A 159 -13.82 3.04 -12.39
N VAL A 160 -15.09 3.17 -12.03
CA VAL A 160 -15.81 4.45 -12.12
C VAL A 160 -15.22 5.50 -11.17
N ALA A 161 -14.84 5.10 -9.95
CA ALA A 161 -14.19 6.00 -8.99
C ALA A 161 -12.80 6.46 -9.47
N LEU A 162 -12.00 5.52 -10.00
CA LEU A 162 -10.72 5.82 -10.66
C LEU A 162 -10.92 6.81 -11.82
N GLY A 163 -11.91 6.54 -12.70
CA GLY A 163 -12.23 7.40 -13.83
C GLY A 163 -12.65 8.81 -13.41
N ARG A 164 -13.47 8.92 -12.36
CA ARG A 164 -13.88 10.22 -11.82
C ARG A 164 -12.69 11.02 -11.29
N ALA A 165 -11.70 10.34 -10.71
CA ALA A 165 -10.48 10.96 -10.23
C ALA A 165 -9.57 11.39 -11.38
N LEU A 166 -9.41 10.54 -12.42
CA LEU A 166 -8.54 10.77 -13.58
C LEU A 166 -9.04 11.85 -14.54
N VAL A 167 -10.35 12.05 -14.65
CA VAL A 167 -10.95 12.91 -15.69
C VAL A 167 -10.47 14.37 -15.64
N ARG A 168 -9.92 14.80 -14.49
CA ARG A 168 -9.33 16.14 -14.31
C ARG A 168 -7.87 16.25 -14.71
N ASP A 169 -7.26 15.15 -15.14
CA ASP A 169 -5.82 15.09 -15.46
C ASP A 169 -4.96 15.55 -14.27
N PRO A 170 -5.06 14.86 -13.12
CA PRO A 170 -4.33 15.23 -11.91
C PRO A 170 -2.84 14.99 -12.09
N LYS A 171 -2.01 15.66 -11.27
CA LYS A 171 -0.58 15.43 -11.21
C LYS A 171 -0.20 14.32 -10.25
N ILE A 172 -0.94 14.21 -9.15
CA ILE A 172 -0.74 13.20 -8.10
C ILE A 172 -2.05 12.47 -7.87
N PHE A 173 -1.96 11.16 -7.79
CA PHE A 173 -3.10 10.27 -7.59
C PHE A 173 -3.03 9.64 -6.20
N LEU A 174 -4.00 9.93 -5.36
CA LEU A 174 -4.08 9.47 -3.97
C LEU A 174 -5.14 8.38 -3.85
N MET A 175 -4.82 7.26 -3.21
CA MET A 175 -5.76 6.15 -3.01
C MET A 175 -5.76 5.70 -1.55
N ASP A 176 -6.93 5.74 -0.91
CA ASP A 176 -7.14 5.33 0.50
C ASP A 176 -7.78 3.95 0.54
N GLU A 177 -6.99 2.90 0.70
CA GLU A 177 -7.40 1.49 0.79
C GLU A 177 -8.40 1.06 -0.32
N PRO A 178 -8.13 1.30 -1.61
CA PRO A 178 -9.13 1.15 -2.66
C PRO A 178 -9.56 -0.30 -2.91
N LEU A 179 -8.79 -1.30 -2.45
CA LEU A 179 -9.06 -2.72 -2.67
C LEU A 179 -9.68 -3.43 -1.45
N SER A 180 -9.83 -2.76 -0.31
CA SER A 180 -10.27 -3.38 0.95
C SER A 180 -11.67 -4.00 0.87
N ASN A 181 -12.58 -3.44 0.06
CA ASN A 181 -13.96 -3.87 -0.08
C ASN A 181 -14.19 -4.89 -1.22
N LEU A 182 -13.12 -5.49 -1.76
CA LEU A 182 -13.19 -6.46 -2.86
C LEU A 182 -12.89 -7.89 -2.36
N ASP A 183 -13.52 -8.87 -3.00
CA ASP A 183 -13.16 -10.28 -2.83
C ASP A 183 -11.74 -10.57 -3.35
N ALA A 184 -11.12 -11.66 -2.90
CA ALA A 184 -9.73 -11.99 -3.19
C ALA A 184 -9.43 -12.09 -4.71
N LYS A 185 -10.32 -12.68 -5.49
CA LYS A 185 -10.14 -12.85 -6.95
C LYS A 185 -10.18 -11.51 -7.67
N LEU A 186 -11.16 -10.67 -7.32
CA LEU A 186 -11.33 -9.35 -7.91
C LEU A 186 -10.20 -8.42 -7.48
N ARG A 187 -9.70 -8.53 -6.23
CA ARG A 187 -8.56 -7.78 -5.73
C ARG A 187 -7.30 -7.99 -6.58
N VAL A 188 -6.98 -9.25 -6.93
CA VAL A 188 -5.85 -9.57 -7.80
C VAL A 188 -5.99 -8.92 -9.17
N GLN A 189 -7.19 -8.98 -9.77
CA GLN A 189 -7.44 -8.38 -11.07
C GLN A 189 -7.29 -6.86 -11.03
N VAL A 190 -7.94 -6.19 -10.06
CA VAL A 190 -7.93 -4.73 -9.98
C VAL A 190 -6.54 -4.19 -9.59
N ARG A 191 -5.78 -4.95 -8.80
CA ARG A 191 -4.37 -4.63 -8.53
C ARG A 191 -3.57 -4.51 -9.82
N SER A 192 -3.64 -5.49 -10.71
CA SER A 192 -2.99 -5.42 -12.02
C SER A 192 -3.46 -4.23 -12.86
N GLU A 193 -4.75 -3.91 -12.81
CA GLU A 193 -5.31 -2.75 -13.54
C GLU A 193 -4.79 -1.41 -13.00
N ILE A 194 -4.58 -1.28 -11.68
CA ILE A 194 -3.98 -0.07 -11.08
C ILE A 194 -2.51 0.05 -11.47
N THR A 195 -1.75 -1.06 -11.49
CA THR A 195 -0.35 -1.07 -11.93
C THR A 195 -0.26 -0.67 -13.42
N GLU A 196 -1.08 -1.28 -14.31
CA GLU A 196 -1.16 -0.89 -15.74
C GLU A 196 -1.52 0.59 -15.91
N LEU A 197 -2.43 1.10 -15.06
CA LEU A 197 -2.81 2.50 -15.07
C LEU A 197 -1.65 3.41 -14.68
N HIS A 198 -0.87 3.05 -13.65
CA HIS A 198 0.31 3.80 -13.25
C HIS A 198 1.35 3.85 -14.37
N GLU A 199 1.74 2.70 -14.92
CA GLU A 199 2.72 2.58 -15.99
C GLU A 199 2.32 3.38 -17.25
N THR A 200 1.04 3.35 -17.63
CA THR A 200 0.55 4.03 -18.84
C THR A 200 0.30 5.52 -18.65
N SER A 201 0.01 5.96 -17.42
CA SER A 201 -0.28 7.38 -17.13
C SER A 201 0.96 8.20 -16.79
N GLY A 202 2.00 7.56 -16.20
CA GLY A 202 3.20 8.22 -15.68
C GLY A 202 2.92 9.18 -14.52
N LEU A 203 1.77 9.05 -13.85
CA LEU A 203 1.40 9.89 -12.72
C LEU A 203 2.10 9.44 -11.44
N THR A 204 2.36 10.37 -10.53
CA THR A 204 2.83 10.03 -9.18
C THR A 204 1.68 9.48 -8.35
N PHE A 205 1.85 8.25 -7.80
CA PHE A 205 0.83 7.58 -7.00
C PHE A 205 1.23 7.53 -5.52
N VAL A 206 0.28 7.87 -4.64
CA VAL A 206 0.38 7.63 -3.19
C VAL A 206 -0.77 6.70 -2.80
N TYR A 207 -0.42 5.50 -2.43
CA TYR A 207 -1.35 4.40 -2.18
C TYR A 207 -1.33 3.99 -0.72
N VAL A 208 -2.46 4.00 -0.05
CA VAL A 208 -2.60 3.51 1.32
C VAL A 208 -3.15 2.10 1.32
N THR A 209 -2.49 1.20 2.02
CA THR A 209 -2.97 -0.17 2.23
C THR A 209 -2.49 -0.71 3.59
N HIS A 210 -3.19 -1.72 4.08
CA HIS A 210 -2.72 -2.59 5.17
C HIS A 210 -2.27 -3.96 4.64
N ASP A 211 -2.42 -4.23 3.34
CA ASP A 211 -2.02 -5.47 2.68
C ASP A 211 -0.58 -5.35 2.19
N GLN A 212 0.30 -6.19 2.75
CA GLN A 212 1.71 -6.24 2.38
C GLN A 212 1.91 -6.66 0.92
N VAL A 213 1.09 -7.61 0.42
CA VAL A 213 1.23 -8.11 -0.95
C VAL A 213 0.95 -7.00 -1.95
N GLU A 214 -0.04 -6.14 -1.68
CA GLU A 214 -0.30 -4.96 -2.51
C GLU A 214 0.92 -4.04 -2.56
N ALA A 215 1.44 -3.65 -1.39
CA ALA A 215 2.59 -2.76 -1.31
C ALA A 215 3.85 -3.33 -1.97
N MET A 216 4.14 -4.61 -1.70
CA MET A 216 5.35 -5.28 -2.22
C MET A 216 5.31 -5.53 -3.73
N THR A 217 4.11 -5.62 -4.33
CA THR A 217 3.97 -5.99 -5.75
C THR A 217 3.66 -4.84 -6.69
N MET A 218 3.16 -3.71 -6.17
CA MET A 218 2.71 -2.57 -6.99
C MET A 218 3.65 -1.37 -6.91
N SER A 219 4.48 -1.27 -5.87
CA SER A 219 5.14 -0.01 -5.54
C SER A 219 6.62 0.00 -5.91
N ASP A 220 7.10 1.16 -6.35
CA ASP A 220 8.53 1.45 -6.47
C ASP A 220 9.17 1.64 -5.09
N LYS A 221 8.42 2.28 -4.17
CA LYS A 221 8.78 2.47 -2.76
C LYS A 221 7.66 2.11 -1.81
N VAL A 222 8.05 1.62 -0.65
CA VAL A 222 7.17 1.38 0.50
C VAL A 222 7.62 2.25 1.65
N ALA A 223 6.68 2.98 2.26
CA ALA A 223 6.86 3.75 3.47
C ALA A 223 6.07 3.08 4.61
N LEU A 224 6.78 2.43 5.53
CA LEU A 224 6.17 1.77 6.67
C LEU A 224 5.95 2.77 7.80
N MET A 225 4.70 2.88 8.22
CA MET A 225 4.26 3.75 9.33
C MET A 225 3.85 2.94 10.54
N GLN A 226 4.27 3.38 11.72
CA GLN A 226 3.83 2.84 13.01
C GLN A 226 3.65 3.99 14.01
N THR A 227 2.54 4.00 14.73
CA THR A 227 2.24 4.99 15.79
C THR A 227 2.54 6.45 15.44
N GLY A 228 2.25 6.84 14.19
CA GLY A 228 2.43 8.21 13.70
C GLY A 228 3.84 8.56 13.21
N GLU A 229 4.73 7.58 13.09
CA GLU A 229 6.12 7.74 12.65
C GLU A 229 6.40 6.93 11.38
N LEU A 230 7.38 7.34 10.58
CA LEU A 230 7.94 6.54 9.50
C LEU A 230 9.09 5.69 10.04
N LEU A 231 8.95 4.36 10.00
CA LEU A 231 10.00 3.45 10.47
C LEU A 231 11.06 3.21 9.41
N GLN A 232 10.65 3.03 8.16
CA GLN A 232 11.55 2.84 7.02
C GLN A 232 10.84 3.23 5.72
N VAL A 233 11.61 3.80 4.80
CA VAL A 233 11.19 4.09 3.41
C VAL A 233 12.25 3.53 2.48
N GLY A 234 11.85 2.73 1.49
CA GLY A 234 12.77 2.15 0.52
C GLY A 234 12.06 1.27 -0.50
N ALA A 235 12.82 0.66 -1.39
CA ALA A 235 12.28 -0.34 -2.32
C ALA A 235 11.73 -1.56 -1.57
N PRO A 236 10.67 -2.23 -2.06
CA PRO A 236 10.10 -3.40 -1.40
C PRO A 236 11.14 -4.46 -0.99
N ASN A 237 12.05 -4.81 -1.91
CA ASN A 237 13.10 -5.79 -1.64
C ASN A 237 14.08 -5.34 -0.56
N GLU A 238 14.33 -4.03 -0.42
CA GLU A 238 15.20 -3.48 0.61
C GLU A 238 14.57 -3.64 2.00
N LEU A 239 13.29 -3.30 2.15
CA LEU A 239 12.58 -3.47 3.43
C LEU A 239 12.55 -4.95 3.86
N TYR A 240 12.47 -5.87 2.89
CA TYR A 240 12.45 -7.31 3.15
C TYR A 240 13.83 -7.85 3.56
N ALA A 241 14.88 -7.47 2.81
CA ALA A 241 16.23 -7.98 2.99
C ALA A 241 17.00 -7.28 4.13
N ASN A 242 16.81 -5.95 4.26
CA ASN A 242 17.54 -5.09 5.20
C ASN A 242 16.56 -4.24 6.03
N PRO A 243 15.73 -4.87 6.90
CA PRO A 243 14.83 -4.12 7.75
C PRO A 243 15.61 -3.26 8.76
N ALA A 244 15.21 -1.98 8.89
CA ALA A 244 15.89 -1.02 9.78
C ALA A 244 15.78 -1.37 11.27
N ASN A 245 14.73 -2.08 11.64
CA ASN A 245 14.49 -2.54 13.02
C ASN A 245 13.58 -3.78 13.05
N LEU A 246 13.35 -4.30 14.25
CA LEU A 246 12.55 -5.49 14.46
C LEU A 246 11.08 -5.32 14.03
N ASP A 247 10.50 -4.14 14.20
CA ASP A 247 9.11 -3.87 13.83
C ASP A 247 8.93 -3.92 12.31
N VAL A 248 9.88 -3.38 11.55
CA VAL A 248 9.92 -3.50 10.08
C VAL A 248 10.07 -4.97 9.67
N ALA A 249 11.00 -5.70 10.31
CA ALA A 249 11.23 -7.12 10.01
C ALA A 249 9.97 -7.97 10.21
N ARG A 250 9.22 -7.69 11.29
CA ARG A 250 7.96 -8.38 11.62
C ARG A 250 6.82 -8.00 10.69
N PHE A 251 6.71 -6.72 10.36
CA PHE A 251 5.62 -6.26 9.50
C PHE A 251 5.80 -6.74 8.06
N ILE A 252 7.03 -6.77 7.53
CA ILE A 252 7.31 -7.16 6.15
C ILE A 252 7.59 -8.67 6.05
N GLY A 253 6.73 -9.36 5.31
CA GLY A 253 6.80 -10.81 5.06
C GLY A 253 5.58 -11.56 5.61
N SER A 254 5.12 -12.55 4.85
CA SER A 254 4.00 -13.42 5.24
C SER A 254 4.36 -14.87 4.92
N PRO A 255 4.51 -15.72 5.94
CA PRO A 255 4.36 -15.46 7.38
C PRO A 255 5.41 -14.50 7.95
N GLU A 256 5.12 -13.99 9.16
CA GLU A 256 6.03 -13.12 9.91
C GLU A 256 7.38 -13.79 10.15
N ILE A 257 8.46 -13.00 10.16
CA ILE A 257 9.82 -13.47 10.49
C ILE A 257 9.86 -14.13 11.87
N ASN A 258 10.55 -15.25 11.97
CA ASN A 258 10.81 -15.90 13.25
C ASN A 258 11.90 -15.13 14.00
N ILE A 259 11.65 -14.80 15.27
CA ILE A 259 12.63 -14.13 16.12
C ILE A 259 13.02 -15.08 17.24
N VAL A 260 14.30 -15.40 17.30
CA VAL A 260 14.89 -16.29 18.32
C VAL A 260 16.01 -15.57 19.07
N SER A 261 16.23 -15.98 20.32
CA SER A 261 17.30 -15.44 21.14
C SER A 261 18.61 -16.16 20.83
N ALA A 262 19.71 -15.39 20.71
CA ALA A 262 21.04 -15.95 20.60
C ALA A 262 21.72 -15.95 21.96
N ASP A 263 22.46 -17.04 22.26
CA ASP A 263 23.28 -17.09 23.44
C ASP A 263 24.63 -16.39 23.19
N PRO A 264 24.94 -15.30 23.91
CA PRO A 264 26.18 -14.53 23.74
C PRO A 264 27.41 -15.20 24.41
N GLY A 265 27.34 -16.48 24.74
CA GLY A 265 28.45 -17.24 25.36
C GLY A 265 29.74 -17.26 24.53
N VAL A 266 30.66 -18.19 24.80
CA VAL A 266 31.91 -18.33 24.03
C VAL A 266 31.60 -18.72 22.57
N GLY A 267 31.58 -17.71 21.69
CA GLY A 267 31.09 -17.84 20.30
C GLY A 267 29.56 -17.73 20.24
N LEU A 268 29.03 -16.81 19.42
CA LEU A 268 27.59 -16.62 19.24
C LEU A 268 26.93 -17.92 18.79
N LYS A 269 25.97 -18.42 19.56
CA LYS A 269 25.29 -19.69 19.28
C LYS A 269 23.79 -19.53 19.16
N LEU A 270 23.20 -20.35 18.29
CA LEU A 270 21.78 -20.58 18.22
C LEU A 270 21.53 -22.05 18.65
N GLY A 271 21.10 -22.24 19.89
CA GLY A 271 21.06 -23.57 20.49
C GLY A 271 22.47 -24.22 20.55
N ASN A 272 22.64 -25.36 19.89
CA ASN A 272 23.93 -26.10 19.79
C ASN A 272 24.75 -25.68 18.53
N VAL A 273 24.28 -24.76 17.72
CA VAL A 273 24.92 -24.37 16.47
C VAL A 273 25.71 -23.08 16.63
N ASN A 274 27.00 -23.10 16.26
CA ASN A 274 27.81 -21.90 16.19
C ASN A 274 27.39 -21.06 14.98
N LEU A 275 27.15 -19.75 15.20
CA LEU A 275 26.86 -18.82 14.09
C LEU A 275 28.12 -18.44 13.32
N PRO A 276 27.97 -18.03 12.04
CA PRO A 276 29.10 -17.62 11.21
C PRO A 276 29.97 -16.53 11.85
N ALA A 277 31.27 -16.56 11.61
CA ALA A 277 32.23 -15.66 12.24
C ALA A 277 31.93 -14.18 12.07
N HIS A 278 31.35 -13.76 10.94
CA HIS A 278 30.96 -12.37 10.69
C HIS A 278 29.82 -11.85 11.59
N LEU A 279 29.10 -12.73 12.26
CA LEU A 279 28.08 -12.38 13.25
C LEU A 279 28.63 -12.40 14.70
N GLN A 280 29.87 -12.90 14.90
CA GLN A 280 30.46 -13.05 16.23
C GLN A 280 31.00 -11.73 16.81
N ASP A 281 31.24 -10.71 15.96
CA ASP A 281 31.72 -9.39 16.38
C ASP A 281 30.60 -8.49 16.94
N VAL A 282 29.36 -8.98 17.01
CA VAL A 282 28.23 -8.25 17.59
C VAL A 282 28.30 -8.30 19.10
N VAL A 283 28.45 -7.15 19.72
CA VAL A 283 28.69 -6.93 21.15
C VAL A 283 27.60 -7.51 22.05
N ALA A 284 28.00 -7.99 23.22
CA ALA A 284 27.19 -8.58 24.31
C ALA A 284 25.92 -7.75 24.62
N GLY A 285 24.76 -8.40 24.53
CA GLY A 285 23.46 -7.89 24.86
C GLY A 285 22.36 -8.92 24.55
N ASP A 286 21.14 -8.55 24.68
CA ASP A 286 19.97 -9.37 24.36
C ASP A 286 19.83 -9.48 22.82
N LEU A 287 20.70 -10.31 22.20
CA LEU A 287 20.78 -10.44 20.75
C LEU A 287 19.62 -11.29 20.23
N LYS A 288 18.87 -10.73 19.28
CA LYS A 288 17.79 -11.43 18.57
C LYS A 288 18.20 -11.75 17.15
N ILE A 289 17.88 -12.96 16.71
CA ILE A 289 18.12 -13.41 15.33
C ILE A 289 16.79 -13.54 14.62
N GLY A 290 16.66 -12.85 13.52
CA GLY A 290 15.50 -12.97 12.62
C GLY A 290 15.76 -14.04 11.55
N ILE A 291 14.86 -15.03 11.43
CA ILE A 291 14.95 -16.08 10.43
C ILE A 291 13.65 -16.08 9.62
N ARG A 292 13.75 -15.82 8.32
CA ARG A 292 12.57 -15.86 7.43
C ARG A 292 12.02 -17.29 7.34
N PRO A 293 10.70 -17.50 7.37
CA PRO A 293 10.08 -18.82 7.30
C PRO A 293 10.52 -19.69 6.12
N GLU A 294 10.74 -19.07 4.96
CA GLU A 294 11.20 -19.72 3.73
C GLU A 294 12.70 -20.01 3.68
N SER A 295 13.47 -19.44 4.61
CA SER A 295 14.92 -19.70 4.72
C SER A 295 15.22 -20.96 5.54
N ILE A 296 14.20 -21.58 6.14
CA ILE A 296 14.35 -22.79 6.95
C ILE A 296 13.99 -24.00 6.10
N THR A 297 14.95 -24.91 5.90
CA THR A 297 14.73 -26.19 5.21
C THR A 297 14.43 -27.27 6.26
N VAL A 298 13.37 -28.05 6.04
CA VAL A 298 12.99 -29.16 6.92
C VAL A 298 13.60 -30.46 6.39
N GLN A 299 14.20 -31.26 7.28
CA GLN A 299 14.73 -32.58 6.99
C GLN A 299 13.96 -33.64 7.77
N ASN A 300 13.92 -34.85 7.25
CA ASN A 300 13.41 -36.05 7.95
C ASN A 300 11.97 -35.94 8.47
N MET A 301 11.07 -35.33 7.69
CA MET A 301 9.66 -35.32 8.05
C MET A 301 8.95 -36.53 7.40
N PRO A 302 8.38 -37.47 8.18
CA PRO A 302 7.71 -38.63 7.62
C PRO A 302 6.56 -38.28 6.67
N GLY A 303 6.58 -38.88 5.46
CA GLY A 303 5.53 -38.68 4.44
C GLY A 303 5.68 -37.45 3.55
N LEU A 304 6.77 -36.70 3.67
CA LEU A 304 7.04 -35.53 2.83
C LEU A 304 8.47 -35.55 2.32
N ALA A 305 8.64 -35.38 1.01
CA ALA A 305 9.94 -35.18 0.39
C ALA A 305 10.28 -33.68 0.36
N PHE A 306 11.39 -33.28 0.94
CA PHE A 306 11.90 -31.93 0.91
C PHE A 306 13.22 -31.87 0.11
N ALA A 307 13.56 -30.69 -0.40
CA ALA A 307 14.88 -30.50 -1.00
C ALA A 307 15.98 -30.77 0.01
N ASN A 308 17.04 -31.44 -0.41
CA ASN A 308 18.21 -31.67 0.45
C ASN A 308 18.81 -30.31 0.84
N ALA A 309 19.06 -30.12 2.13
CA ALA A 309 19.83 -28.97 2.58
C ALA A 309 21.26 -29.07 2.01
N PRO A 310 21.94 -27.94 1.74
CA PRO A 310 23.34 -27.94 1.39
C PRO A 310 24.17 -28.69 2.42
N ASP A 311 25.17 -29.45 1.97
CA ASP A 311 26.15 -30.11 2.86
C ASP A 311 26.77 -29.08 3.80
N ASN A 312 26.84 -29.37 5.09
CA ASN A 312 27.28 -28.50 6.19
C ASN A 312 26.30 -27.39 6.63
N SER A 313 25.02 -27.44 6.26
CA SER A 313 24.05 -26.51 6.82
C SER A 313 23.85 -26.78 8.32
N PRO A 314 23.79 -25.74 9.18
CA PRO A 314 23.49 -25.89 10.57
C PRO A 314 22.11 -26.51 10.79
N THR A 315 22.02 -27.57 11.60
CA THR A 315 20.78 -28.30 11.86
C THR A 315 20.33 -28.08 13.29
N LEU A 316 19.06 -27.70 13.46
CA LEU A 316 18.42 -27.49 14.76
C LEU A 316 17.28 -28.48 14.94
N ALA A 317 17.16 -29.01 16.16
CA ALA A 317 16.05 -29.87 16.54
C ALA A 317 14.77 -29.06 16.66
N PHE A 318 13.69 -29.53 15.99
CA PHE A 318 12.43 -28.84 15.88
C PHE A 318 11.25 -29.73 16.29
N ASN A 319 10.45 -29.23 17.21
CA ASN A 319 9.23 -29.87 17.70
C ASN A 319 8.02 -29.38 16.88
N LYS A 320 7.59 -30.20 15.92
CA LYS A 320 6.42 -29.94 15.10
C LYS A 320 5.13 -29.98 15.92
N ARG A 321 4.27 -28.95 15.78
CA ARG A 321 2.93 -28.90 16.40
C ARG A 321 1.81 -29.06 15.39
N LEU A 322 1.85 -28.33 14.27
CA LEU A 322 0.80 -28.29 13.25
C LEU A 322 1.42 -28.18 11.86
N VAL A 323 0.76 -28.76 10.85
CA VAL A 323 1.08 -28.55 9.43
C VAL A 323 -0.19 -28.14 8.73
N GLU A 324 -0.15 -27.01 8.07
CA GLU A 324 -1.21 -26.53 7.17
C GLU A 324 -0.77 -26.79 5.74
N ASP A 325 -1.64 -27.48 4.99
CA ASP A 325 -1.44 -27.77 3.57
C ASP A 325 -2.08 -26.68 2.71
N LEU A 326 -1.27 -25.84 2.10
CA LEU A 326 -1.71 -24.75 1.24
C LEU A 326 -1.74 -25.14 -0.25
N GLY A 327 -1.61 -26.44 -0.57
CA GLY A 327 -1.55 -26.97 -1.93
C GLY A 327 -0.09 -27.08 -2.40
N PRO A 328 0.51 -26.08 -3.05
CA PRO A 328 1.90 -26.17 -3.51
C PRO A 328 2.93 -26.04 -2.38
N GLU A 329 2.51 -25.51 -1.23
CA GLU A 329 3.35 -25.21 -0.08
C GLU A 329 2.75 -25.75 1.20
N LEU A 330 3.62 -25.94 2.20
CA LEU A 330 3.25 -26.28 3.57
C LEU A 330 3.66 -25.16 4.51
N LEU A 331 2.78 -24.82 5.44
CA LEU A 331 3.10 -23.99 6.56
C LEU A 331 3.21 -24.87 7.82
N ILE A 332 4.41 -24.97 8.36
CA ILE A 332 4.73 -25.86 9.48
C ILE A 332 4.92 -24.99 10.72
N HIS A 333 4.17 -25.29 11.77
CA HIS A 333 4.23 -24.61 13.04
C HIS A 333 4.87 -25.51 14.09
N GLY A 334 5.72 -24.96 14.93
CA GLY A 334 6.36 -25.66 16.02
C GLY A 334 7.26 -24.75 16.85
N THR A 335 8.24 -25.33 17.50
CA THR A 335 9.24 -24.62 18.31
C THR A 335 10.59 -25.31 18.16
N PHE A 336 11.68 -24.56 18.33
CA PHE A 336 12.97 -25.20 18.48
C PHE A 336 13.09 -25.82 19.89
N GLU A 337 13.83 -26.93 20.02
CA GLU A 337 14.00 -27.58 21.33
C GLU A 337 14.70 -26.69 22.35
N PHE A 338 15.64 -25.86 21.93
CA PHE A 338 16.37 -24.95 22.81
C PHE A 338 15.55 -23.72 23.24
N GLU A 339 14.42 -23.41 22.56
CA GLU A 339 13.54 -22.29 22.86
C GLU A 339 12.06 -22.71 22.71
N PRO A 340 11.54 -23.55 23.61
CA PRO A 340 10.24 -24.21 23.46
C PRO A 340 9.04 -23.27 23.61
N GLU A 341 9.23 -22.06 24.13
CA GLU A 341 8.17 -21.04 24.29
C GLU A 341 8.01 -20.16 23.06
N THR A 342 9.02 -20.11 22.18
CA THR A 342 8.99 -19.24 20.99
C THR A 342 8.37 -19.99 19.81
N PRO A 343 7.21 -19.51 19.27
CA PRO A 343 6.58 -20.12 18.11
C PRO A 343 7.42 -19.86 16.86
N ILE A 344 7.70 -20.93 16.12
CA ILE A 344 8.43 -20.92 14.85
C ILE A 344 7.49 -21.33 13.74
N ARG A 345 7.55 -20.61 12.63
CA ARG A 345 6.82 -20.91 11.39
C ARG A 345 7.82 -21.20 10.28
N ILE A 346 7.59 -22.26 9.55
CA ILE A 346 8.43 -22.69 8.42
C ILE A 346 7.54 -22.78 7.19
N ARG A 347 7.98 -22.17 6.10
CA ARG A 347 7.33 -22.24 4.79
C ARG A 347 8.13 -23.14 3.88
N ALA A 348 7.62 -24.32 3.58
CA ALA A 348 8.29 -25.33 2.80
C ALA A 348 7.53 -25.60 1.49
N GLN A 349 8.23 -25.72 0.37
CA GLN A 349 7.62 -26.16 -0.88
C GLN A 349 7.44 -27.66 -0.87
N LYS A 350 6.29 -28.15 -1.35
CA LYS A 350 6.09 -29.57 -1.63
C LYS A 350 6.88 -29.94 -2.90
N ASN A 351 7.81 -30.87 -2.78
CA ASN A 351 8.35 -31.50 -3.96
C ASN A 351 7.26 -32.41 -4.56
N SER A 352 6.89 -32.11 -5.80
CA SER A 352 5.98 -32.95 -6.61
C SER A 352 6.62 -34.28 -7.00
#